data_59503d12c23c0a924d3405f655eb8ef3
#
_entry.id   59503d12c23c0a924d3405f655eb8ef3
#
_cell.length_a   1.000
_cell.length_b   1.000
_cell.length_c   1.000
_cell.angle_alpha   90.00
_cell.angle_beta   90.00
_cell.angle_gamma   90.00
#
_symmetry.space_group_name_H-M   'P 1'
#
loop_
_entity.id
_entity.type
_entity.pdbx_description
1 polymer ?
#
loop_
_entity_poly.entity_id
_entity_poly.type
_entity_poly.pdbx_seq_one_letter_code
_entity_poly.pdbx_strand_id
1 'polypeptide(L)'
;GLSTPMFPKHSGDCTPAQKQCLDMPHGAQPRFGPEEVPAKLMDFVTVYSTNLAVPARRDADDARVLAGKKLFYEANCVACHVPKYVTSRNAKQPEHRFQLIWPYTDMLVHDMGDGLADGVSDGEANGREWRTPPLWGIGLTKTVNPNATWLHDGRARTLLEAVLWHDGAGKPARDRVVAMTPEERADLILSLIHI
;
A
#
# COMPACT_ATOMS: atom_id res chain seq x y z
N GLY A 1 8.61 17.03 7.59
CA GLY A 1 8.11 15.92 8.43
C GLY A 1 8.28 16.21 9.91
N LEU A 2 7.85 15.29 10.77
CA LEU A 2 8.09 15.38 12.21
C LEU A 2 9.39 14.65 12.57
N SER A 3 10.22 15.23 13.44
CA SER A 3 11.40 14.55 13.95
C SER A 3 11.03 13.45 14.94
N THR A 4 11.73 12.32 14.83
CA THR A 4 11.60 11.12 15.67
C THR A 4 12.98 10.62 16.04
N PRO A 5 13.15 9.70 17.01
CA PRO A 5 14.45 9.10 17.28
C PRO A 5 15.10 8.41 16.07
N MET A 6 14.29 7.89 15.13
CA MET A 6 14.78 7.27 13.89
C MET A 6 15.12 8.31 12.82
N PHE A 7 14.36 9.41 12.76
CA PHE A 7 14.53 10.51 11.82
C PHE A 7 14.61 11.84 12.58
N PRO A 8 15.80 12.19 13.11
CA PRO A 8 15.95 13.34 14.03
C PRO A 8 15.86 14.71 13.36
N LYS A 9 15.88 14.77 12.02
CA LYS A 9 15.76 16.03 11.28
C LYS A 9 14.31 16.38 11.02
N HIS A 10 13.81 17.47 11.63
CA HIS A 10 12.44 17.97 11.39
C HIS A 10 12.22 18.46 9.96
N SER A 11 13.27 18.89 9.28
CA SER A 11 13.23 19.31 7.87
C SER A 11 13.10 18.15 6.89
N GLY A 12 13.19 16.88 7.36
CA GLY A 12 13.07 15.70 6.50
C GLY A 12 14.04 15.73 5.32
N ASP A 13 13.50 15.58 4.11
CA ASP A 13 14.25 15.50 2.85
C ASP A 13 14.42 16.86 2.16
N CYS A 14 14.29 17.98 2.89
CA CYS A 14 14.54 19.29 2.32
C CYS A 14 15.96 19.40 1.78
N THR A 15 16.06 19.78 0.52
CA THR A 15 17.35 19.96 -0.15
C THR A 15 18.04 21.28 0.24
N PRO A 16 19.36 21.44 0.06
CA PRO A 16 20.08 22.70 0.34
C PRO A 16 19.53 23.92 -0.42
N ALA A 17 18.84 23.71 -1.54
CA ALA A 17 18.19 24.79 -2.30
C ALA A 17 16.90 25.31 -1.61
N GLN A 18 16.30 24.51 -0.76
CA GLN A 18 15.03 24.79 -0.06
C GLN A 18 15.30 25.46 1.30
N LYS A 19 15.95 26.60 1.31
CA LYS A 19 16.38 27.31 2.55
C LYS A 19 15.24 27.55 3.51
N GLN A 20 14.07 27.99 3.04
CA GLN A 20 12.90 28.22 3.89
C GLN A 20 12.47 26.94 4.62
N CYS A 21 12.53 25.79 3.97
CA CYS A 21 12.22 24.50 4.59
C CYS A 21 13.23 24.13 5.68
N LEU A 22 14.53 24.36 5.40
CA LEU A 22 15.61 24.07 6.35
C LEU A 22 15.57 24.99 7.59
N ASP A 23 15.14 26.23 7.40
CA ASP A 23 15.13 27.29 8.44
C ASP A 23 13.83 27.30 9.25
N MET A 24 12.86 26.45 8.93
CA MET A 24 11.60 26.37 9.69
C MET A 24 11.85 25.92 11.13
N PRO A 25 11.22 26.58 12.13
CA PRO A 25 11.34 26.14 13.51
C PRO A 25 10.70 24.76 13.70
N HIS A 26 11.34 23.90 14.49
CA HIS A 26 10.77 22.62 14.88
C HIS A 26 9.83 22.75 16.07
N GLY A 27 8.88 21.80 16.20
CA GLY A 27 7.88 21.78 17.26
C GLY A 27 8.31 21.07 18.55
N ALA A 28 9.56 20.58 18.63
CA ALA A 28 10.04 19.86 19.81
C ALA A 28 9.97 20.73 21.08
N GLN A 29 9.47 20.15 22.17
CA GLN A 29 9.38 20.79 23.46
C GLN A 29 10.38 20.16 24.42
N PRO A 30 11.31 20.93 25.03
CA PRO A 30 12.39 20.39 25.89
C PRO A 30 11.92 19.45 27.00
N ARG A 31 10.71 19.65 27.52
CA ARG A 31 10.12 18.79 28.57
C ARG A 31 9.81 17.37 28.12
N PHE A 32 9.72 17.13 26.80
CA PHE A 32 9.39 15.81 26.22
C PHE A 32 10.55 15.18 25.48
N GLY A 33 11.65 15.91 25.27
CA GLY A 33 12.84 15.43 24.57
C GLY A 33 13.25 16.33 23.40
N PRO A 34 14.31 15.95 22.68
CA PRO A 34 14.83 16.72 21.56
C PRO A 34 14.02 16.56 20.27
N GLU A 35 13.20 15.51 20.17
CA GLU A 35 12.38 15.24 19.00
C GLU A 35 10.93 15.73 19.21
N GLU A 36 10.24 16.02 18.11
CA GLU A 36 8.81 16.38 18.12
C GLU A 36 7.93 15.19 18.55
N VAL A 37 8.32 13.97 18.15
CA VAL A 37 7.66 12.72 18.53
C VAL A 37 8.67 11.86 19.28
N PRO A 38 8.70 11.90 20.63
CA PRO A 38 9.65 11.12 21.42
C PRO A 38 9.37 9.62 21.34
N ALA A 39 10.37 8.80 21.66
CA ALA A 39 10.33 7.33 21.55
C ALA A 39 9.07 6.70 22.16
N LYS A 40 8.67 7.16 23.36
CA LYS A 40 7.46 6.65 24.03
C LYS A 40 6.18 6.87 23.24
N LEU A 41 6.06 8.02 22.57
CA LEU A 41 4.89 8.31 21.74
C LEU A 41 4.94 7.47 20.45
N MET A 42 6.12 7.29 19.86
CA MET A 42 6.31 6.38 18.74
C MET A 42 5.94 4.94 19.08
N ASP A 43 6.28 4.47 20.29
CA ASP A 43 5.87 3.14 20.76
C ASP A 43 4.32 3.03 20.82
N PHE A 44 3.63 4.04 21.31
CA PHE A 44 2.16 4.04 21.34
C PHE A 44 1.55 4.04 19.93
N VAL A 45 2.07 4.85 19.01
CA VAL A 45 1.63 4.86 17.61
C VAL A 45 1.88 3.49 16.97
N THR A 46 3.03 2.88 17.24
CA THR A 46 3.38 1.56 16.74
C THR A 46 2.42 0.49 17.28
N VAL A 47 2.14 0.50 18.59
CA VAL A 47 1.17 -0.44 19.19
C VAL A 47 -0.21 -0.25 18.57
N TYR A 48 -0.67 1.00 18.45
CA TYR A 48 -1.96 1.29 17.80
C TYR A 48 -2.01 0.74 16.37
N SER A 49 -1.03 1.10 15.53
CA SER A 49 -1.02 0.76 14.11
C SER A 49 -0.91 -0.76 13.86
N THR A 50 -0.10 -1.47 14.67
CA THR A 50 0.10 -2.91 14.52
C THR A 50 -1.08 -3.75 15.03
N ASN A 51 -1.96 -3.16 15.84
CA ASN A 51 -3.16 -3.82 16.38
C ASN A 51 -4.46 -3.41 15.69
N LEU A 52 -4.38 -2.58 14.63
CA LEU A 52 -5.55 -2.29 13.81
C LEU A 52 -6.03 -3.57 13.12
N ALA A 53 -7.34 -3.85 13.25
CA ALA A 53 -7.94 -5.00 12.60
C ALA A 53 -8.00 -4.82 11.09
N VAL A 54 -7.68 -5.89 10.36
CA VAL A 54 -7.92 -5.97 8.92
C VAL A 54 -9.37 -6.38 8.70
N PRO A 55 -10.11 -5.75 7.77
CA PRO A 55 -11.46 -6.17 7.43
C PRO A 55 -11.50 -7.65 7.02
N ALA A 56 -12.51 -8.37 7.50
CA ALA A 56 -12.73 -9.74 7.06
C ALA A 56 -13.10 -9.76 5.57
N ARG A 57 -12.60 -10.77 4.86
CA ARG A 57 -13.02 -11.03 3.48
C ARG A 57 -14.52 -11.30 3.43
N ARG A 58 -15.21 -10.66 2.49
CA ARG A 58 -16.67 -10.77 2.34
C ARG A 58 -17.03 -11.73 1.21
N ASP A 59 -18.21 -12.32 1.29
CA ASP A 59 -18.83 -13.16 0.25
C ASP A 59 -17.84 -14.16 -0.39
N ALA A 60 -17.00 -14.79 0.44
CA ALA A 60 -15.87 -15.60 -0.01
C ALA A 60 -16.30 -16.91 -0.72
N ASP A 61 -17.57 -17.31 -0.59
CA ASP A 61 -18.23 -18.47 -1.20
C ASP A 61 -19.13 -18.08 -2.40
N ASP A 62 -19.28 -16.80 -2.71
CA ASP A 62 -20.00 -16.36 -3.91
C ASP A 62 -19.32 -16.85 -5.18
N ALA A 63 -20.08 -17.45 -6.10
CA ALA A 63 -19.56 -18.07 -7.32
C ALA A 63 -18.80 -17.07 -8.22
N ARG A 64 -19.26 -15.82 -8.31
CA ARG A 64 -18.63 -14.78 -9.11
C ARG A 64 -17.35 -14.26 -8.44
N VAL A 65 -17.36 -14.14 -7.10
CA VAL A 65 -16.15 -13.80 -6.32
C VAL A 65 -15.07 -14.87 -6.50
N LEU A 66 -15.47 -16.15 -6.50
CA LEU A 66 -14.57 -17.27 -6.75
C LEU A 66 -14.05 -17.29 -8.20
N ALA A 67 -14.91 -17.00 -9.19
CA ALA A 67 -14.51 -16.87 -10.59
C ALA A 67 -13.50 -15.73 -10.77
N GLY A 68 -13.77 -14.56 -10.21
CA GLY A 68 -12.86 -13.41 -10.24
C GLY A 68 -11.52 -13.69 -9.52
N LYS A 69 -11.54 -14.43 -8.42
CA LYS A 69 -10.30 -14.90 -7.77
C LYS A 69 -9.48 -15.80 -8.68
N LYS A 70 -10.11 -16.71 -9.42
CA LYS A 70 -9.42 -17.55 -10.41
C LYS A 70 -8.77 -16.69 -11.49
N LEU A 71 -9.50 -15.72 -12.04
CA LEU A 71 -8.99 -14.78 -13.04
C LEU A 71 -7.80 -13.95 -12.53
N PHE A 72 -7.80 -13.57 -11.24
CA PHE A 72 -6.68 -12.89 -10.59
C PHE A 72 -5.39 -13.73 -10.62
N TYR A 73 -5.50 -15.06 -10.40
CA TYR A 73 -4.36 -15.97 -10.52
C TYR A 73 -3.96 -16.18 -11.97
N GLU A 74 -4.90 -16.40 -12.88
CA GLU A 74 -4.64 -16.62 -14.32
C GLU A 74 -4.03 -15.39 -14.99
N ALA A 75 -4.43 -14.20 -14.59
CA ALA A 75 -3.79 -12.96 -15.04
C ALA A 75 -2.38 -12.77 -14.46
N ASN A 76 -1.97 -13.60 -13.50
CA ASN A 76 -0.68 -13.51 -12.79
C ASN A 76 -0.51 -12.26 -11.93
N CYS A 77 -1.61 -11.67 -11.44
CA CYS A 77 -1.55 -10.58 -10.47
C CYS A 77 -0.85 -11.00 -9.17
N VAL A 78 -0.89 -12.30 -8.85
CA VAL A 78 -0.24 -12.90 -7.68
C VAL A 78 1.29 -12.86 -7.72
N ALA A 79 1.92 -12.50 -8.85
CA ALA A 79 3.37 -12.36 -8.94
C ALA A 79 3.89 -11.26 -8.01
N CYS A 80 3.14 -10.17 -7.86
CA CYS A 80 3.41 -9.07 -6.94
C CYS A 80 2.41 -9.05 -5.78
N HIS A 81 1.12 -9.24 -6.06
CA HIS A 81 0.08 -9.31 -5.05
C HIS A 81 0.00 -10.71 -4.42
N VAL A 82 1.09 -11.11 -3.73
CA VAL A 82 1.21 -12.41 -3.05
C VAL A 82 0.11 -12.54 -2.01
N PRO A 83 -0.76 -13.58 -2.12
CA PRO A 83 -2.01 -13.61 -1.35
C PRO A 83 -1.83 -13.75 0.15
N LYS A 84 -0.85 -14.52 0.60
CA LYS A 84 -0.77 -14.93 2.02
C LYS A 84 0.65 -15.07 2.53
N TYR A 85 0.80 -14.80 3.83
CA TYR A 85 2.02 -15.06 4.60
C TYR A 85 1.67 -15.62 5.98
N VAL A 86 2.65 -16.23 6.61
CA VAL A 86 2.63 -16.51 8.06
C VAL A 86 3.55 -15.52 8.74
N THR A 87 3.04 -14.78 9.72
CA THR A 87 3.82 -13.80 10.47
C THR A 87 4.96 -14.44 11.25
N SER A 88 6.00 -13.66 11.54
CA SER A 88 7.21 -14.13 12.22
C SER A 88 6.89 -14.75 13.58
N ARG A 89 7.53 -15.89 13.88
CA ARG A 89 7.53 -16.47 15.22
C ARG A 89 8.21 -15.58 16.29
N ASN A 90 9.02 -14.63 15.85
CA ASN A 90 9.77 -13.71 16.70
C ASN A 90 9.13 -12.33 16.77
N ALA A 91 7.86 -12.16 16.34
CA ALA A 91 7.16 -10.88 16.49
C ALA A 91 7.21 -10.41 17.94
N LYS A 92 7.44 -9.11 18.17
CA LYS A 92 7.56 -8.49 19.49
C LYS A 92 6.36 -8.82 20.38
N GLN A 93 5.15 -8.66 19.81
CA GLN A 93 3.90 -9.00 20.51
C GLN A 93 3.56 -10.49 20.25
N PRO A 94 3.37 -11.29 21.30
CA PRO A 94 3.09 -12.73 21.16
C PRO A 94 1.86 -13.03 20.30
N GLU A 95 0.82 -12.22 20.39
CA GLU A 95 -0.43 -12.34 19.64
C GLU A 95 -0.25 -12.16 18.12
N HIS A 96 0.84 -11.55 17.69
CA HIS A 96 1.18 -11.39 16.27
C HIS A 96 2.01 -12.55 15.72
N ARG A 97 2.34 -13.57 16.51
CA ARG A 97 3.18 -14.69 16.09
C ARG A 97 2.36 -15.76 15.40
N PHE A 98 2.93 -16.34 14.34
CA PHE A 98 2.33 -17.45 13.60
C PHE A 98 0.90 -17.18 13.09
N GLN A 99 0.57 -15.92 12.80
CA GLN A 99 -0.72 -15.58 12.23
C GLN A 99 -0.69 -15.79 10.72
N LEU A 100 -1.65 -16.53 10.17
CA LEU A 100 -1.88 -16.60 8.73
C LEU A 100 -2.63 -15.33 8.32
N ILE A 101 -1.98 -14.51 7.50
CA ILE A 101 -2.54 -13.24 7.00
C ILE A 101 -2.66 -13.25 5.48
N TRP A 102 -3.59 -12.44 4.95
CA TRP A 102 -3.89 -12.37 3.52
C TRP A 102 -3.75 -10.94 2.98
N PRO A 103 -2.53 -10.38 2.95
CA PRO A 103 -2.32 -8.98 2.58
C PRO A 103 -2.40 -8.71 1.08
N TYR A 104 -2.21 -9.71 0.23
CA TYR A 104 -2.13 -9.55 -1.22
C TYR A 104 -1.07 -8.53 -1.64
N THR A 105 0.14 -8.72 -1.17
CA THR A 105 1.34 -7.92 -1.51
C THR A 105 2.60 -8.72 -1.24
N ASP A 106 3.66 -8.46 -2.00
CA ASP A 106 5.00 -8.94 -1.71
C ASP A 106 5.83 -7.94 -0.88
N MET A 107 5.29 -6.74 -0.64
CA MET A 107 5.96 -5.62 0.05
C MET A 107 7.21 -5.09 -0.67
N LEU A 108 7.45 -5.52 -1.90
CA LEU A 108 8.59 -5.10 -2.72
C LEU A 108 8.23 -3.90 -3.60
N VAL A 109 9.24 -3.20 -4.11
CA VAL A 109 9.11 -2.17 -5.13
C VAL A 109 9.34 -2.77 -6.52
N HIS A 110 8.58 -2.27 -7.50
CA HIS A 110 8.65 -2.70 -8.88
C HIS A 110 8.64 -1.49 -9.82
N ASP A 111 9.42 -1.54 -10.90
CA ASP A 111 9.34 -0.54 -11.97
C ASP A 111 7.99 -0.65 -12.68
N MET A 112 7.15 0.35 -12.51
CA MET A 112 5.79 0.41 -13.05
C MET A 112 5.70 1.22 -14.36
N GLY A 113 6.83 1.53 -14.97
CA GLY A 113 6.90 2.24 -16.25
C GLY A 113 6.74 3.76 -16.12
N ASP A 114 6.94 4.44 -17.25
CA ASP A 114 6.92 5.91 -17.33
C ASP A 114 5.53 6.51 -17.04
N GLY A 115 4.47 5.75 -17.34
CA GLY A 115 3.08 6.21 -17.13
C GLY A 115 2.73 6.48 -15.67
N LEU A 116 3.39 5.80 -14.72
CA LEU A 116 3.20 5.97 -13.28
C LEU A 116 4.35 6.73 -12.60
N ALA A 117 5.40 7.10 -13.35
CA ALA A 117 6.55 7.80 -12.81
C ALA A 117 6.17 9.21 -12.33
N ASP A 118 6.72 9.62 -11.19
CA ASP A 118 6.66 11.00 -10.69
C ASP A 118 8.00 11.72 -10.79
N GLY A 119 9.08 11.00 -11.15
CA GLY A 119 10.43 11.54 -11.28
C GLY A 119 11.11 11.85 -9.94
N VAL A 120 10.53 11.45 -8.80
CA VAL A 120 11.07 11.69 -7.46
C VAL A 120 11.68 10.39 -6.93
N SER A 121 12.92 10.45 -6.45
CA SER A 121 13.56 9.32 -5.78
C SER A 121 13.21 9.29 -4.29
N ASP A 122 13.01 8.08 -3.74
CA ASP A 122 12.83 7.83 -2.31
C ASP A 122 13.83 6.75 -1.86
N GLY A 123 14.87 7.16 -1.13
CA GLY A 123 15.99 6.30 -0.80
C GLY A 123 16.72 5.81 -2.07
N GLU A 124 16.77 4.49 -2.24
CA GLU A 124 17.36 3.85 -3.43
C GLU A 124 16.35 3.63 -4.56
N ALA A 125 15.04 3.77 -4.29
CA ALA A 125 14.01 3.67 -5.30
C ALA A 125 14.00 4.93 -6.19
N ASN A 126 13.93 4.73 -7.50
CA ASN A 126 13.75 5.81 -8.46
C ASN A 126 12.26 6.14 -8.66
N GLY A 127 11.96 7.24 -9.36
CA GLY A 127 10.60 7.72 -9.53
C GLY A 127 9.66 6.83 -10.38
N ARG A 128 10.11 5.67 -10.85
CA ARG A 128 9.31 4.66 -11.57
C ARG A 128 8.98 3.46 -10.69
N GLU A 129 9.64 3.34 -9.54
CA GLU A 129 9.58 2.17 -8.66
C GLU A 129 8.59 2.41 -7.52
N TRP A 130 7.54 1.59 -7.51
CA TRP A 130 6.44 1.68 -6.56
C TRP A 130 6.28 0.40 -5.77
N ARG A 131 6.09 0.55 -4.45
CA ARG A 131 5.82 -0.60 -3.58
C ARG A 131 4.44 -1.18 -3.90
N THR A 132 4.35 -2.51 -4.00
CA THR A 132 3.08 -3.21 -4.09
C THR A 132 2.24 -2.94 -2.83
N PRO A 133 1.11 -2.20 -2.92
CA PRO A 133 0.26 -1.97 -1.75
C PRO A 133 -0.50 -3.23 -1.35
N PRO A 134 -0.77 -3.46 -0.06
CA PRO A 134 -1.74 -4.46 0.36
C PRO A 134 -3.12 -4.20 -0.24
N LEU A 135 -3.82 -5.27 -0.66
CA LEU A 135 -5.17 -5.13 -1.21
C LEU A 135 -6.28 -5.42 -0.20
N TRP A 136 -5.95 -5.90 0.99
CA TRP A 136 -6.96 -6.16 2.03
C TRP A 136 -7.80 -4.92 2.33
N GLY A 137 -9.11 -5.08 2.32
CA GLY A 137 -10.05 -4.00 2.56
C GLY A 137 -10.18 -2.96 1.44
N ILE A 138 -9.52 -3.15 0.28
CA ILE A 138 -9.54 -2.15 -0.81
C ILE A 138 -10.96 -1.82 -1.29
N GLY A 139 -11.87 -2.78 -1.26
CA GLY A 139 -13.27 -2.57 -1.64
C GLY A 139 -14.06 -1.71 -0.65
N LEU A 140 -13.55 -1.48 0.56
CA LEU A 140 -14.17 -0.61 1.57
C LEU A 140 -13.70 0.84 1.49
N THR A 141 -12.72 1.13 0.67
CA THR A 141 -12.12 2.48 0.55
C THR A 141 -13.16 3.55 0.30
N LYS A 142 -14.08 3.31 -0.63
CA LYS A 142 -15.18 4.27 -0.94
C LYS A 142 -16.29 4.29 0.12
N THR A 143 -16.42 3.28 0.94
CA THR A 143 -17.33 3.30 2.09
C THR A 143 -16.83 4.28 3.15
N VAL A 144 -15.50 4.33 3.34
CA VAL A 144 -14.85 5.26 4.29
C VAL A 144 -14.79 6.69 3.70
N ASN A 145 -14.39 6.79 2.43
CA ASN A 145 -14.33 8.08 1.73
C ASN A 145 -14.92 7.94 0.31
N PRO A 146 -16.15 8.44 0.06
CA PRO A 146 -16.81 8.34 -1.24
C PRO A 146 -16.01 8.94 -2.42
N ASN A 147 -15.11 9.92 -2.12
CA ASN A 147 -14.24 10.56 -3.11
C ASN A 147 -12.88 9.87 -3.25
N ALA A 148 -12.67 8.72 -2.61
CA ALA A 148 -11.41 8.00 -2.70
C ALA A 148 -11.10 7.59 -4.14
N THR A 149 -9.83 7.69 -4.47
CA THR A 149 -9.21 7.26 -5.72
C THR A 149 -8.08 6.27 -5.41
N TRP A 150 -7.50 5.68 -6.43
CA TRP A 150 -6.46 4.65 -6.26
C TRP A 150 -5.17 5.06 -6.97
N LEU A 151 -4.12 4.27 -6.76
CA LEU A 151 -2.71 4.53 -7.06
C LEU A 151 -2.12 5.59 -6.14
N HIS A 152 -0.79 5.75 -6.20
CA HIS A 152 -0.02 6.62 -5.29
C HIS A 152 -0.44 8.10 -5.36
N ASP A 153 -0.89 8.55 -6.52
CA ASP A 153 -1.28 9.95 -6.81
C ASP A 153 -2.80 10.14 -6.97
N GLY A 154 -3.57 9.07 -6.80
CA GLY A 154 -5.03 9.13 -6.89
C GLY A 154 -5.60 9.27 -8.29
N ARG A 155 -4.80 9.07 -9.35
CA ARG A 155 -5.25 9.26 -10.74
C ARG A 155 -6.34 8.26 -11.18
N ALA A 156 -6.38 7.08 -10.61
CA ALA A 156 -7.37 6.07 -10.95
C ALA A 156 -8.68 6.28 -10.16
N ARG A 157 -9.77 6.46 -10.85
CA ARG A 157 -11.12 6.70 -10.29
C ARG A 157 -11.87 5.42 -9.97
N THR A 158 -11.43 4.29 -10.54
CA THR A 158 -11.99 2.96 -10.35
C THR A 158 -10.89 1.93 -10.17
N LEU A 159 -11.21 0.77 -9.56
CA LEU A 159 -10.25 -0.33 -9.44
C LEU A 159 -9.83 -0.87 -10.81
N LEU A 160 -10.75 -0.93 -11.79
CA LEU A 160 -10.39 -1.32 -13.15
C LEU A 160 -9.40 -0.32 -13.77
N GLU A 161 -9.63 0.98 -13.60
CA GLU A 161 -8.70 2.01 -14.08
C GLU A 161 -7.32 1.85 -13.43
N ALA A 162 -7.27 1.54 -12.12
CA ALA A 162 -6.00 1.24 -11.44
C ALA A 162 -5.27 0.05 -12.06
N VAL A 163 -5.98 -1.04 -12.39
CA VAL A 163 -5.39 -2.19 -13.09
C VAL A 163 -4.87 -1.79 -14.47
N LEU A 164 -5.61 -0.96 -15.22
CA LEU A 164 -5.22 -0.53 -16.58
C LEU A 164 -4.00 0.40 -16.59
N TRP A 165 -3.71 1.09 -15.48
CA TRP A 165 -2.50 1.89 -15.32
C TRP A 165 -1.23 1.07 -15.05
N HIS A 166 -1.35 -0.22 -14.73
CA HIS A 166 -0.18 -1.08 -14.53
C HIS A 166 0.63 -1.17 -15.82
N ASP A 167 1.93 -0.83 -15.73
CA ASP A 167 2.88 -0.94 -16.83
C ASP A 167 4.21 -1.49 -16.32
N GLY A 168 5.29 -1.43 -17.08
CA GLY A 168 6.57 -1.97 -16.69
C GLY A 168 6.45 -3.44 -16.25
N ALA A 169 6.82 -3.76 -15.02
CA ALA A 169 6.71 -5.10 -14.45
C ALA A 169 5.26 -5.61 -14.38
N GLY A 170 4.27 -4.73 -14.23
CA GLY A 170 2.84 -5.06 -14.18
C GLY A 170 2.19 -5.25 -15.55
N LYS A 171 2.85 -4.82 -16.63
CA LYS A 171 2.29 -4.85 -17.99
C LYS A 171 1.75 -6.21 -18.43
N PRO A 172 2.46 -7.33 -18.23
CA PRO A 172 1.96 -8.64 -18.67
C PRO A 172 0.63 -9.04 -18.01
N ALA A 173 0.44 -8.69 -16.74
CA ALA A 173 -0.82 -8.93 -16.02
C ALA A 173 -1.94 -8.04 -16.55
N ARG A 174 -1.68 -6.74 -16.74
CA ARG A 174 -2.61 -5.79 -17.34
C ARG A 174 -3.09 -6.26 -18.72
N ASP A 175 -2.17 -6.66 -19.59
CA ASP A 175 -2.50 -7.04 -20.96
C ASP A 175 -3.43 -8.28 -20.99
N ARG A 176 -3.29 -9.22 -20.02
CA ARG A 176 -4.23 -10.33 -19.85
C ARG A 176 -5.62 -9.84 -19.42
N VAL A 177 -5.70 -8.86 -18.50
CA VAL A 177 -6.99 -8.26 -18.10
C VAL A 177 -7.64 -7.51 -19.26
N VAL A 178 -6.86 -6.82 -20.09
CA VAL A 178 -7.37 -6.16 -21.31
C VAL A 178 -7.99 -7.18 -22.28
N ALA A 179 -7.43 -8.37 -22.39
CA ALA A 179 -7.92 -9.45 -23.26
C ALA A 179 -9.17 -10.17 -22.71
N MET A 180 -9.53 -9.99 -21.45
CA MET A 180 -10.74 -10.58 -20.83
C MET A 180 -12.02 -10.03 -21.45
N THR A 181 -13.11 -10.81 -21.39
CA THR A 181 -14.46 -10.32 -21.69
C THR A 181 -14.91 -9.28 -20.66
N PRO A 182 -15.95 -8.47 -20.96
CA PRO A 182 -16.51 -7.54 -19.96
C PRO A 182 -16.97 -8.24 -18.66
N GLU A 183 -17.54 -9.43 -18.78
CA GLU A 183 -18.04 -10.25 -17.68
C GLU A 183 -16.90 -10.73 -16.79
N GLU A 184 -15.84 -11.26 -17.40
CA GLU A 184 -14.63 -11.70 -16.68
C GLU A 184 -13.97 -10.52 -15.93
N ARG A 185 -13.85 -9.35 -16.57
CA ARG A 185 -13.36 -8.16 -15.87
C ARG A 185 -14.25 -7.74 -14.69
N ALA A 186 -15.58 -7.85 -14.87
CA ALA A 186 -16.52 -7.55 -13.78
C ALA A 186 -16.35 -8.52 -12.60
N ASP A 187 -16.17 -9.81 -12.86
CA ASP A 187 -15.93 -10.81 -11.82
C ASP A 187 -14.56 -10.62 -11.14
N LEU A 188 -13.51 -10.30 -11.90
CA LEU A 188 -12.20 -9.94 -11.35
C LEU A 188 -12.32 -8.75 -10.37
N ILE A 189 -12.97 -7.66 -10.78
CA ILE A 189 -13.16 -6.48 -9.93
C ILE A 189 -14.04 -6.81 -8.73
N LEU A 190 -15.09 -7.61 -8.89
CA LEU A 190 -15.92 -8.07 -7.79
C LEU A 190 -15.07 -8.83 -6.75
N SER A 191 -14.19 -9.72 -7.19
CA SER A 191 -13.28 -10.43 -6.29
C SER A 191 -12.35 -9.47 -5.52
N LEU A 192 -11.84 -8.42 -6.17
CA LEU A 192 -11.00 -7.39 -5.51
C LEU A 192 -11.80 -6.60 -4.46
N ILE A 193 -13.06 -6.27 -4.74
CA ILE A 193 -13.94 -5.57 -3.80
C ILE A 193 -14.17 -6.39 -2.52
N HIS A 194 -14.06 -7.70 -2.59
CA HIS A 194 -14.32 -8.63 -1.50
C HIS A 194 -13.06 -9.15 -0.78
N ILE A 195 -11.87 -8.67 -1.16
CA ILE A 195 -10.60 -8.97 -0.47
C ILE A 195 -10.52 -8.33 0.92
#